data_9b1606f4b0274e777da57f714fe70d07
#
_entry.id   9b1606f4b0274e777da57f714fe70d07
#
_cell.length_a   1.000
_cell.length_b   1.000
_cell.length_c   1.000
_cell.angle_alpha   90.00
_cell.angle_beta   90.00
_cell.angle_gamma   90.00
#
_symmetry.space_group_name_H-M   'P 1'
#
loop_
_entity.id
_entity.type
_entity.pdbx_description
1 polymer ?
#
loop_
_entity_poly.entity_id
_entity_poly.type
_entity_poly.pdbx_seq_one_letter_code
_entity_poly.pdbx_strand_id
1 'polypeptide(L)'
;MKKLFLLMILLVVLMLRFSLSVRVTEIFQKEVYRMNLNLEDGRIKVLKINNKYPLKNIYGKLGYKEDGKYEGYFLVKSIKEYENIYFIELEDIKSKKIEDSFLGKYLQTLFNRAEEDYSYGTKNINRAILLGDNTRIRKDLKDKIRYIGLSHIFAMSGLHIGLVIAIFYFIFKKTIKNKRLIEILLLVSITLYYLSVKESPSFTRAYIMAVVYLLGKLFYEKIDLEKALFVSAVISVLINPTAIFSVSFQLSYGAMIAIIYIFPYIKKINYKKFKILDYILFTSTIQIFLIPITVYYFNTIQFLALISNLMLLPLASFYITINYVALFLENFYLSFLLKPVIEILYKILIYFIDFFSELPYLSTEYTNKKLVYIYIIVFVIIVICKNMKKSPPLGD
;
A
#
# COMPACT_ATOMS: atom_id res chain seq x y z
N MET A 1 -4.11 31.94 6.92
CA MET A 1 -2.75 31.78 6.37
C MET A 1 -2.33 30.32 6.12
N LYS A 2 -2.41 29.39 7.10
CA LYS A 2 -1.98 27.97 6.91
C LYS A 2 -2.69 27.25 5.75
N LYS A 3 -4.00 27.44 5.54
CA LYS A 3 -4.76 26.82 4.44
C LYS A 3 -4.38 27.37 3.06
N LEU A 4 -4.07 28.67 2.95
CA LEU A 4 -3.64 29.30 1.71
C LEU A 4 -2.22 28.83 1.32
N PHE A 5 -1.34 28.70 2.31
CA PHE A 5 0.01 28.16 2.13
C PHE A 5 -0.04 26.69 1.67
N LEU A 6 -0.96 25.89 2.23
CA LEU A 6 -1.22 24.51 1.82
C LEU A 6 -1.70 24.43 0.36
N LEU A 7 -2.64 25.31 -0.01
CA LEU A 7 -3.16 25.41 -1.38
C LEU A 7 -2.06 25.82 -2.37
N MET A 8 -1.22 26.78 -1.99
CA MET A 8 -0.06 27.20 -2.78
C MET A 8 0.94 26.05 -2.98
N ILE A 9 1.28 25.30 -1.93
CA ILE A 9 2.16 24.13 -2.06
C ILE A 9 1.53 23.10 -2.99
N LEU A 10 0.24 22.81 -2.86
CA LEU A 10 -0.47 21.90 -3.75
C LEU A 10 -0.45 22.38 -5.20
N LEU A 11 -0.65 23.69 -5.44
CA LEU A 11 -0.56 24.30 -6.77
C LEU A 11 0.85 24.25 -7.35
N VAL A 12 1.88 24.54 -6.54
CA VAL A 12 3.29 24.43 -6.96
C VAL A 12 3.65 22.98 -7.29
N VAL A 13 3.20 22.01 -6.47
CA VAL A 13 3.38 20.58 -6.74
C VAL A 13 2.67 20.15 -8.02
N LEU A 14 1.46 20.66 -8.28
CA LEU A 14 0.72 20.43 -9.51
C LEU A 14 1.41 21.05 -10.73
N MET A 15 1.95 22.27 -10.61
CA MET A 15 2.72 22.93 -11.68
C MET A 15 4.03 22.21 -11.98
N LEU A 16 4.80 21.80 -10.94
CA LEU A 16 6.00 20.99 -11.10
C LEU A 16 5.70 19.67 -11.78
N ARG A 17 4.52 19.10 -11.55
CA ARG A 17 4.06 17.89 -12.21
C ARG A 17 4.01 18.04 -13.73
N PHE A 18 3.43 19.13 -14.26
CA PHE A 18 3.34 19.36 -15.70
C PHE A 18 4.72 19.50 -16.36
N SER A 19 5.73 19.99 -15.64
CA SER A 19 7.09 20.13 -16.12
C SER A 19 7.92 18.84 -16.03
N LEU A 20 7.57 17.92 -15.10
CA LEU A 20 8.34 16.68 -14.82
C LEU A 20 7.73 15.43 -15.43
N SER A 21 6.52 15.52 -16.03
CA SER A 21 5.83 14.37 -16.62
C SER A 21 5.89 14.40 -18.14
N VAL A 22 5.93 13.20 -18.72
CA VAL A 22 5.85 13.00 -20.18
C VAL A 22 4.40 12.73 -20.56
N ARG A 23 3.88 13.47 -21.56
CA ARG A 23 2.61 13.12 -22.20
C ARG A 23 2.87 11.94 -23.14
N VAL A 24 1.92 11.00 -23.20
CA VAL A 24 2.06 9.84 -24.09
C VAL A 24 2.09 10.25 -25.58
N THR A 25 1.48 11.38 -25.92
CA THR A 25 1.57 12.00 -27.24
C THR A 25 3.01 12.41 -27.65
N GLU A 26 3.95 12.45 -26.68
CA GLU A 26 5.37 12.70 -26.91
C GLU A 26 6.16 11.40 -27.15
N ILE A 27 5.49 10.24 -27.10
CA ILE A 27 6.11 8.94 -27.36
C ILE A 27 5.73 8.53 -28.77
N PHE A 28 6.71 8.44 -29.67
CA PHE A 28 6.50 8.05 -31.05
C PHE A 28 6.83 6.57 -31.29
N GLN A 29 6.09 5.93 -32.19
CA GLN A 29 6.39 4.58 -32.64
C GLN A 29 7.70 4.57 -33.41
N LYS A 30 8.44 3.45 -33.32
CA LYS A 30 9.74 3.23 -33.96
C LYS A 30 10.88 4.12 -33.45
N GLU A 31 10.70 4.76 -32.29
CA GLU A 31 11.75 5.50 -31.62
C GLU A 31 12.26 4.79 -30.37
N VAL A 32 13.49 5.13 -29.97
CA VAL A 32 14.18 4.54 -28.83
C VAL A 32 14.14 5.48 -27.64
N TYR A 33 13.68 4.96 -26.51
CA TYR A 33 13.60 5.72 -25.26
C TYR A 33 14.37 5.04 -24.16
N ARG A 34 15.02 5.84 -23.29
CA ARG A 34 15.51 5.36 -22.01
C ARG A 34 14.34 5.16 -21.07
N MET A 35 14.12 3.93 -20.63
CA MET A 35 12.99 3.60 -19.77
C MET A 35 13.45 2.82 -18.54
N ASN A 36 12.72 3.03 -17.44
CA ASN A 36 12.74 2.16 -16.28
C ASN A 36 11.44 1.37 -16.28
N LEU A 37 11.55 0.05 -16.29
CA LEU A 37 10.44 -0.89 -16.41
C LEU A 37 10.38 -1.79 -15.18
N ASN A 38 9.17 -2.21 -14.82
CA ASN A 38 8.94 -3.35 -13.93
C ASN A 38 8.27 -4.46 -14.73
N LEU A 39 8.91 -5.61 -14.84
CA LEU A 39 8.40 -6.80 -15.51
C LEU A 39 7.88 -7.77 -14.47
N GLU A 40 6.61 -8.16 -14.58
CA GLU A 40 5.96 -9.15 -13.72
C GLU A 40 5.01 -10.01 -14.56
N ASP A 41 5.14 -11.33 -14.47
CA ASP A 41 4.30 -12.31 -15.21
C ASP A 41 4.23 -12.00 -16.72
N GLY A 42 5.35 -11.61 -17.35
CA GLY A 42 5.43 -11.28 -18.78
C GLY A 42 4.76 -9.95 -19.15
N ARG A 43 4.30 -9.17 -18.20
CA ARG A 43 3.73 -7.84 -18.42
C ARG A 43 4.67 -6.78 -17.87
N ILE A 44 4.88 -5.73 -18.66
CA ILE A 44 5.66 -4.59 -18.20
C ILE A 44 4.73 -3.47 -17.71
N LYS A 45 5.24 -2.75 -16.70
CA LYS A 45 4.76 -1.44 -16.31
C LYS A 45 5.88 -0.44 -16.47
N VAL A 46 5.65 0.60 -17.26
CA VAL A 46 6.64 1.67 -17.46
C VAL A 46 6.62 2.59 -16.23
N LEU A 47 7.76 2.72 -15.57
CA LEU A 47 7.93 3.55 -14.39
C LEU A 47 8.40 4.96 -14.75
N LYS A 48 9.37 5.07 -15.65
CA LYS A 48 9.93 6.34 -16.14
C LYS A 48 10.29 6.24 -17.63
N ILE A 49 10.22 7.37 -18.33
CA ILE A 49 10.66 7.54 -19.72
C ILE A 49 11.55 8.79 -19.75
N ASN A 50 12.79 8.65 -20.20
CA ASN A 50 13.78 9.74 -20.22
C ASN A 50 13.86 10.47 -18.86
N ASN A 51 13.89 9.70 -17.77
CA ASN A 51 13.88 10.16 -16.36
C ASN A 51 12.61 10.91 -15.91
N LYS A 52 11.56 11.00 -16.74
CA LYS A 52 10.28 11.61 -16.40
C LYS A 52 9.22 10.56 -16.14
N TYR A 53 8.24 10.87 -15.28
CA TYR A 53 7.11 9.98 -14.98
C TYR A 53 6.02 10.12 -16.06
N PRO A 54 5.43 9.01 -16.53
CA PRO A 54 4.31 9.08 -17.46
C PRO A 54 3.05 9.63 -16.77
N LEU A 55 2.28 10.48 -17.45
CA LEU A 55 1.03 11.07 -16.94
C LEU A 55 -0.09 10.05 -16.75
N LYS A 56 -0.13 9.03 -17.59
CA LYS A 56 -1.06 7.90 -17.52
C LYS A 56 -0.29 6.60 -17.30
N ASN A 57 -0.95 5.59 -16.77
CA ASN A 57 -0.33 4.27 -16.62
C ASN A 57 -0.04 3.67 -17.99
N ILE A 58 1.19 3.24 -18.18
CA ILE A 58 1.64 2.58 -19.40
C ILE A 58 2.02 1.16 -19.06
N TYR A 59 1.31 0.22 -19.66
CA TYR A 59 1.57 -1.22 -19.56
C TYR A 59 1.99 -1.74 -20.92
N GLY A 60 2.54 -2.95 -20.96
CA GLY A 60 2.89 -3.53 -22.24
C GLY A 60 3.48 -4.92 -22.16
N LYS A 61 4.10 -5.32 -23.28
CA LYS A 61 4.85 -6.57 -23.38
C LYS A 61 6.28 -6.28 -23.81
N LEU A 62 7.19 -7.06 -23.28
CA LEU A 62 8.58 -7.14 -23.68
C LEU A 62 8.84 -8.59 -24.11
N GLY A 63 9.79 -8.80 -25.04
CA GLY A 63 10.24 -10.15 -25.36
C GLY A 63 10.71 -10.93 -24.13
N TYR A 64 11.01 -12.22 -24.29
CA TYR A 64 11.34 -13.12 -23.19
C TYR A 64 12.44 -12.57 -22.30
N LYS A 65 12.08 -12.24 -21.04
CA LYS A 65 12.99 -11.86 -19.95
C LYS A 65 12.45 -12.35 -18.61
N GLU A 66 13.34 -12.51 -17.66
CA GLU A 66 12.96 -12.82 -16.28
C GLU A 66 12.26 -11.62 -15.63
N ASP A 67 11.38 -11.92 -14.67
CA ASP A 67 10.74 -10.87 -13.86
C ASP A 67 11.78 -10.03 -13.12
N GLY A 68 11.48 -8.73 -12.99
CA GLY A 68 12.37 -7.80 -12.31
C GLY A 68 12.26 -6.36 -12.82
N LYS A 69 13.04 -5.51 -12.21
CA LYS A 69 13.18 -4.10 -12.64
C LYS A 69 14.30 -3.98 -13.65
N TYR A 70 14.04 -3.28 -14.73
CA TYR A 70 14.99 -3.03 -15.80
C TYR A 70 15.16 -1.54 -16.05
N GLU A 71 16.37 -1.13 -16.31
CA GLU A 71 16.71 0.20 -16.81
C GLU A 71 17.52 0.06 -18.08
N GLY A 72 17.14 0.81 -19.10
CA GLY A 72 17.85 0.74 -20.39
C GLY A 72 17.14 1.47 -21.51
N TYR A 73 17.54 1.14 -22.72
CA TYR A 73 17.02 1.69 -23.97
C TYR A 73 16.09 0.66 -24.64
N PHE A 74 14.88 1.09 -24.93
CA PHE A 74 13.84 0.26 -25.50
C PHE A 74 13.26 0.93 -26.74
N LEU A 75 13.09 0.16 -27.81
CA LEU A 75 12.39 0.58 -29.02
C LEU A 75 10.89 0.38 -28.84
N VAL A 76 10.10 1.40 -29.10
CA VAL A 76 8.64 1.33 -29.07
C VAL A 76 8.14 0.82 -30.43
N LYS A 77 7.64 -0.43 -30.48
CA LYS A 77 7.08 -1.05 -31.70
C LYS A 77 5.67 -0.57 -32.00
N SER A 78 4.82 -0.55 -30.98
CA SER A 78 3.43 -0.14 -31.12
C SER A 78 2.90 0.52 -29.85
N ILE A 79 1.93 1.41 -30.00
CA ILE A 79 1.20 2.07 -28.90
C ILE A 79 -0.29 1.92 -29.20
N LYS A 80 -1.04 1.38 -28.22
CA LYS A 80 -2.51 1.29 -28.28
C LYS A 80 -3.09 1.98 -27.05
N GLU A 81 -4.12 2.80 -27.25
CA GLU A 81 -4.84 3.46 -26.16
C GLU A 81 -6.14 2.71 -25.87
N TYR A 82 -6.39 2.45 -24.58
CA TYR A 82 -7.62 1.88 -24.08
C TYR A 82 -8.11 2.75 -22.93
N GLU A 83 -9.15 3.55 -23.12
CA GLU A 83 -9.73 4.48 -22.15
C GLU A 83 -8.70 5.36 -21.42
N ASN A 84 -8.17 4.90 -20.28
CA ASN A 84 -7.19 5.62 -19.46
C ASN A 84 -5.84 4.92 -19.33
N ILE A 85 -5.61 3.85 -20.10
CA ILE A 85 -4.42 3.01 -20.05
C ILE A 85 -3.79 2.98 -21.42
N TYR A 86 -2.47 3.16 -21.50
CA TYR A 86 -1.71 2.92 -22.71
C TYR A 86 -1.07 1.55 -22.65
N PHE A 87 -1.17 0.83 -23.75
CA PHE A 87 -0.51 -0.45 -23.93
C PHE A 87 0.56 -0.30 -25.01
N ILE A 88 1.82 -0.59 -24.66
CA ILE A 88 2.96 -0.49 -25.56
C ILE A 88 3.62 -1.85 -25.77
N GLU A 89 4.13 -2.07 -26.95
CA GLU A 89 4.98 -3.21 -27.27
C GLU A 89 6.42 -2.72 -27.42
N LEU A 90 7.31 -3.30 -26.62
CA LEU A 90 8.70 -2.88 -26.55
C LEU A 90 9.64 -3.96 -27.08
N GLU A 91 10.71 -3.53 -27.71
CA GLU A 91 11.90 -4.33 -27.98
C GLU A 91 13.08 -3.81 -27.18
N ASP A 92 13.78 -4.71 -26.53
CA ASP A 92 14.97 -4.37 -25.76
C ASP A 92 16.17 -4.19 -26.68
N ILE A 93 16.74 -3.01 -26.67
CA ILE A 93 17.98 -2.71 -27.39
C ILE A 93 19.18 -2.93 -26.48
N LYS A 94 19.14 -2.34 -25.27
CA LYS A 94 20.20 -2.44 -24.27
C LYS A 94 19.64 -2.12 -22.90
N SER A 95 19.37 -3.14 -22.13
CA SER A 95 18.88 -2.95 -20.76
C SER A 95 19.72 -3.74 -19.75
N LYS A 96 19.72 -3.23 -18.51
CA LYS A 96 20.33 -3.88 -17.36
C LYS A 96 19.25 -4.18 -16.34
N LYS A 97 19.24 -5.39 -15.80
CA LYS A 97 18.40 -5.76 -14.65
C LYS A 97 18.96 -5.03 -13.42
N ILE A 98 18.08 -4.35 -12.69
CA ILE A 98 18.44 -3.72 -11.42
C ILE A 98 18.45 -4.83 -10.38
N GLU A 99 19.62 -5.10 -9.84
CA GLU A 99 19.79 -6.13 -8.80
C GLU A 99 19.13 -5.71 -7.48
N ASP A 100 18.68 -6.72 -6.73
CA ASP A 100 18.22 -6.52 -5.37
C ASP A 100 19.35 -5.98 -4.48
N SER A 101 18.99 -5.19 -3.48
CA SER A 101 19.94 -4.69 -2.50
C SER A 101 20.62 -5.84 -1.75
N PHE A 102 21.80 -5.60 -1.17
CA PHE A 102 22.47 -6.57 -0.30
C PHE A 102 21.54 -7.06 0.82
N LEU A 103 20.81 -6.13 1.43
CA LEU A 103 19.81 -6.45 2.47
C LEU A 103 18.65 -7.30 1.92
N GLY A 104 18.21 -7.03 0.69
CA GLY A 104 17.19 -7.86 0.02
C GLY A 104 17.68 -9.27 -0.22
N LYS A 105 18.91 -9.43 -0.70
CA LYS A 105 19.53 -10.76 -0.89
C LYS A 105 19.69 -11.51 0.45
N TYR A 106 20.09 -10.81 1.51
CA TYR A 106 20.19 -11.40 2.86
C TYR A 106 18.85 -11.86 3.40
N LEU A 107 17.82 -11.01 3.33
CA LEU A 107 16.46 -11.35 3.75
C LEU A 107 15.90 -12.54 2.96
N GLN A 108 16.17 -12.59 1.66
CA GLN A 108 15.80 -13.72 0.80
C GLN A 108 16.49 -15.02 1.21
N THR A 109 17.77 -14.96 1.60
CA THR A 109 18.51 -16.12 2.10
C THR A 109 17.93 -16.61 3.42
N LEU A 110 17.64 -15.73 4.38
CA LEU A 110 16.95 -16.08 5.63
C LEU A 110 15.59 -16.70 5.36
N PHE A 111 14.84 -16.10 4.45
CA PHE A 111 13.52 -16.59 4.08
C PHE A 111 13.58 -17.99 3.46
N ASN A 112 14.50 -18.21 2.52
CA ASN A 112 14.67 -19.52 1.87
C ASN A 112 15.00 -20.62 2.89
N ARG A 113 15.83 -20.33 3.90
CA ARG A 113 16.11 -21.28 4.99
C ARG A 113 14.88 -21.52 5.86
N ALA A 114 14.21 -20.47 6.29
CA ALA A 114 13.02 -20.60 7.14
C ALA A 114 11.88 -21.38 6.46
N GLU A 115 11.75 -21.26 5.12
CA GLU A 115 10.68 -21.92 4.38
C GLU A 115 11.00 -23.37 3.94
N GLU A 116 12.23 -23.86 4.17
CA GLU A 116 12.71 -25.13 3.60
C GLU A 116 11.74 -26.28 3.85
N ASP A 117 11.14 -26.29 4.99
CA ASP A 117 10.20 -27.32 5.46
C ASP A 117 8.70 -26.96 5.36
N TYR A 118 8.31 -25.80 4.88
CA TYR A 118 6.89 -25.45 4.74
C TYR A 118 6.24 -26.12 3.54
N SER A 119 4.91 -26.27 3.59
CA SER A 119 4.13 -26.70 2.44
C SER A 119 4.27 -25.71 1.27
N TYR A 120 4.08 -26.18 0.04
CA TYR A 120 4.19 -25.32 -1.16
C TYR A 120 3.26 -24.11 -1.10
N GLY A 121 2.04 -24.30 -0.59
CA GLY A 121 1.08 -23.22 -0.44
C GLY A 121 1.53 -22.17 0.57
N THR A 122 2.00 -22.61 1.75
CA THR A 122 2.53 -21.74 2.80
C THR A 122 3.72 -20.92 2.29
N LYS A 123 4.68 -21.55 1.57
CA LYS A 123 5.81 -20.87 0.95
C LYS A 123 5.38 -19.71 0.07
N ASN A 124 4.43 -19.93 -0.82
CA ASN A 124 3.99 -18.92 -1.79
C ASN A 124 3.25 -17.75 -1.11
N ILE A 125 2.42 -18.04 -0.11
CA ILE A 125 1.72 -17.01 0.67
C ILE A 125 2.72 -16.20 1.50
N ASN A 126 3.67 -16.87 2.16
CA ASN A 126 4.70 -16.18 2.94
C ASN A 126 5.56 -15.26 2.07
N ARG A 127 5.97 -15.70 0.87
CA ARG A 127 6.70 -14.85 -0.08
C ARG A 127 5.93 -13.60 -0.46
N ALA A 128 4.64 -13.76 -0.73
CA ALA A 128 3.78 -12.62 -1.06
C ALA A 128 3.69 -11.61 0.09
N ILE A 129 3.47 -12.11 1.30
CA ILE A 129 3.24 -11.29 2.49
C ILE A 129 4.55 -10.68 3.04
N LEU A 130 5.64 -11.45 3.11
CA LEU A 130 6.87 -11.00 3.77
C LEU A 130 7.83 -10.28 2.82
N LEU A 131 7.88 -10.69 1.56
CA LEU A 131 8.81 -10.16 0.56
C LEU A 131 8.13 -9.29 -0.51
N GLY A 132 6.79 -9.30 -0.57
CA GLY A 132 6.02 -8.60 -1.61
C GLY A 132 6.03 -9.32 -2.97
N ASP A 133 6.43 -10.59 -3.01
CA ASP A 133 6.51 -11.38 -4.25
C ASP A 133 5.26 -12.22 -4.45
N ASN A 134 4.30 -11.67 -5.21
CA ASN A 134 3.02 -12.31 -5.53
C ASN A 134 3.06 -13.22 -6.77
N THR A 135 4.21 -13.39 -7.41
CA THR A 135 4.30 -14.07 -8.71
C THR A 135 3.91 -15.55 -8.61
N ARG A 136 4.20 -16.19 -7.46
CA ARG A 136 3.95 -17.62 -7.24
C ARG A 136 2.56 -17.96 -6.71
N ILE A 137 1.72 -16.98 -6.37
CA ILE A 137 0.33 -17.24 -5.98
C ILE A 137 -0.46 -17.65 -7.20
N ARG A 138 -1.15 -18.81 -7.14
CA ARG A 138 -2.01 -19.30 -8.22
C ARG A 138 -3.10 -18.29 -8.55
N LYS A 139 -3.49 -18.24 -9.83
CA LYS A 139 -4.48 -17.29 -10.34
C LYS A 139 -5.84 -17.45 -9.65
N ASP A 140 -6.29 -18.69 -9.48
CA ASP A 140 -7.55 -19.00 -8.78
C ASP A 140 -7.58 -18.39 -7.37
N LEU A 141 -6.51 -18.56 -6.59
CA LEU A 141 -6.40 -17.98 -5.25
C LEU A 141 -6.32 -16.45 -5.28
N LYS A 142 -5.61 -15.85 -6.25
CA LYS A 142 -5.61 -14.39 -6.45
C LYS A 142 -7.02 -13.85 -6.71
N ASP A 143 -7.79 -14.56 -7.54
CA ASP A 143 -9.16 -14.15 -7.88
C ASP A 143 -10.10 -14.30 -6.68
N LYS A 144 -9.99 -15.37 -5.88
CA LYS A 144 -10.71 -15.53 -4.60
C LYS A 144 -10.40 -14.40 -3.62
N ILE A 145 -9.10 -14.11 -3.40
CA ILE A 145 -8.64 -13.02 -2.52
C ILE A 145 -9.19 -11.66 -2.98
N ARG A 146 -9.22 -11.43 -4.30
CA ARG A 146 -9.80 -10.20 -4.88
C ARG A 146 -11.30 -10.15 -4.67
N TYR A 147 -12.01 -11.25 -4.89
CA TYR A 147 -13.45 -11.36 -4.73
C TYR A 147 -13.90 -11.00 -3.31
N ILE A 148 -13.21 -11.51 -2.29
CA ILE A 148 -13.51 -11.21 -0.88
C ILE A 148 -12.90 -9.89 -0.37
N GLY A 149 -12.25 -9.08 -1.24
CA GLY A 149 -11.72 -7.75 -0.90
C GLY A 149 -10.43 -7.74 -0.08
N LEU A 150 -9.72 -8.88 0.02
CA LEU A 150 -8.48 -9.01 0.83
C LEU A 150 -7.17 -8.74 0.06
N SER A 151 -7.23 -8.30 -1.18
CA SER A 151 -6.02 -8.04 -2.00
C SER A 151 -4.99 -7.13 -1.33
N HIS A 152 -5.46 -6.21 -0.48
CA HIS A 152 -4.60 -5.26 0.24
C HIS A 152 -3.75 -5.89 1.35
N ILE A 153 -4.12 -7.09 1.84
CA ILE A 153 -3.35 -7.85 2.85
C ILE A 153 -2.19 -8.59 2.20
N PHE A 154 -2.43 -9.14 1.00
CA PHE A 154 -1.43 -9.89 0.23
C PHE A 154 -0.50 -9.00 -0.61
N ALA A 155 -0.77 -7.71 -0.63
CA ALA A 155 0.15 -6.70 -1.14
C ALA A 155 0.89 -6.04 0.01
N MET A 156 2.17 -5.72 -0.15
CA MET A 156 2.92 -4.95 0.84
C MET A 156 2.20 -3.63 1.13
N SER A 157 1.88 -3.38 2.40
CA SER A 157 0.97 -2.30 2.81
C SER A 157 1.41 -1.63 4.13
N GLY A 158 0.65 -0.63 4.56
CA GLY A 158 0.85 0.04 5.84
C GLY A 158 0.70 -0.89 7.05
N LEU A 159 -0.10 -1.97 6.92
CA LEU A 159 -0.22 -2.99 7.97
C LEU A 159 1.15 -3.62 8.28
N HIS A 160 1.94 -3.95 7.27
CA HIS A 160 3.25 -4.56 7.42
C HIS A 160 4.23 -3.64 8.16
N ILE A 161 4.29 -2.35 7.78
CA ILE A 161 5.09 -1.34 8.50
C ILE A 161 4.63 -1.21 9.95
N GLY A 162 3.31 -1.16 10.17
CA GLY A 162 2.72 -1.07 11.50
C GLY A 162 3.06 -2.27 12.40
N LEU A 163 3.01 -3.49 11.85
CA LEU A 163 3.37 -4.71 12.58
C LEU A 163 4.87 -4.76 12.91
N VAL A 164 5.74 -4.39 11.98
CA VAL A 164 7.19 -4.31 12.21
C VAL A 164 7.49 -3.29 13.32
N ILE A 165 6.87 -2.10 13.27
CA ILE A 165 7.01 -1.09 14.34
C ILE A 165 6.52 -1.66 15.67
N ALA A 166 5.37 -2.32 15.72
CA ALA A 166 4.80 -2.87 16.95
C ALA A 166 5.70 -3.94 17.58
N ILE A 167 6.22 -4.87 16.77
CA ILE A 167 7.13 -5.93 17.22
C ILE A 167 8.41 -5.32 17.83
N PHE A 168 9.11 -4.46 17.07
CA PHE A 168 10.35 -3.87 17.53
C PHE A 168 10.14 -2.91 18.70
N TYR A 169 9.06 -2.13 18.71
CA TYR A 169 8.70 -1.29 19.85
C TYR A 169 8.50 -2.10 21.12
N PHE A 170 7.80 -3.25 21.04
CA PHE A 170 7.58 -4.13 22.19
C PHE A 170 8.90 -4.70 22.73
N ILE A 171 9.82 -5.11 21.84
CA ILE A 171 11.15 -5.62 22.21
C ILE A 171 11.98 -4.50 22.86
N PHE A 172 12.10 -3.35 22.19
CA PHE A 172 12.95 -2.26 22.66
C PHE A 172 12.44 -1.64 23.96
N LYS A 173 11.11 -1.51 24.14
CA LYS A 173 10.53 -0.97 25.36
C LYS A 173 10.83 -1.81 26.60
N LYS A 174 11.03 -3.12 26.45
CA LYS A 174 11.41 -4.00 27.58
C LYS A 174 12.87 -3.83 27.99
N THR A 175 13.76 -3.50 27.06
CA THR A 175 15.21 -3.49 27.26
C THR A 175 15.78 -2.08 27.39
N ILE A 176 15.14 -1.09 26.81
CA ILE A 176 15.66 0.28 26.68
C ILE A 176 14.73 1.26 27.41
N LYS A 177 15.29 2.05 28.33
CA LYS A 177 14.54 3.10 29.06
C LYS A 177 14.48 4.43 28.30
N ASN A 178 15.46 4.70 27.43
CA ASN A 178 15.56 5.95 26.69
C ASN A 178 14.61 5.95 25.50
N LYS A 179 13.56 6.78 25.54
CA LYS A 179 12.54 6.89 24.49
C LYS A 179 13.12 7.32 23.14
N ARG A 180 14.07 8.29 23.14
CA ARG A 180 14.71 8.76 21.89
C ARG A 180 15.50 7.65 21.21
N LEU A 181 16.22 6.82 21.99
CA LEU A 181 16.95 5.68 21.46
C LEU A 181 15.99 4.64 20.83
N ILE A 182 14.82 4.39 21.47
CA ILE A 182 13.79 3.51 20.91
C ILE A 182 13.32 4.06 19.55
N GLU A 183 13.05 5.35 19.44
CA GLU A 183 12.59 5.97 18.18
C GLU A 183 13.64 5.89 17.07
N ILE A 184 14.91 6.09 17.39
CA ILE A 184 16.03 5.92 16.43
C ILE A 184 16.12 4.46 15.97
N LEU A 185 16.05 3.50 16.90
CA LEU A 185 16.13 2.08 16.57
C LEU A 185 14.94 1.63 15.72
N LEU A 186 13.73 2.14 16.01
CA LEU A 186 12.55 1.89 15.18
C LEU A 186 12.75 2.45 13.76
N LEU A 187 13.28 3.68 13.64
CA LEU A 187 13.56 4.29 12.34
C LEU A 187 14.56 3.44 11.54
N VAL A 188 15.63 2.99 12.18
CA VAL A 188 16.61 2.10 11.56
C VAL A 188 15.96 0.78 11.13
N SER A 189 15.17 0.15 12.02
CA SER A 189 14.52 -1.14 11.74
C SER A 189 13.57 -1.07 10.55
N ILE A 190 12.70 -0.05 10.49
CA ILE A 190 11.77 0.09 9.35
C ILE A 190 12.50 0.46 8.05
N THR A 191 13.61 1.18 8.14
CA THR A 191 14.41 1.54 6.96
C THR A 191 15.13 0.30 6.41
N LEU A 192 15.76 -0.50 7.27
CA LEU A 192 16.37 -1.77 6.88
C LEU A 192 15.34 -2.70 6.25
N TYR A 193 14.16 -2.81 6.86
CA TYR A 193 13.07 -3.61 6.32
C TYR A 193 12.60 -3.08 4.95
N TYR A 194 12.40 -1.76 4.80
CA TYR A 194 12.00 -1.15 3.53
C TYR A 194 13.00 -1.45 2.40
N LEU A 195 14.30 -1.39 2.69
CA LEU A 195 15.36 -1.68 1.72
C LEU A 195 15.51 -3.17 1.38
N SER A 196 14.92 -4.04 2.20
CA SER A 196 15.06 -5.50 2.06
C SER A 196 13.94 -6.16 1.25
N VAL A 197 12.79 -5.50 1.09
CA VAL A 197 11.60 -6.08 0.45
C VAL A 197 11.33 -5.45 -0.91
N LYS A 198 10.50 -6.13 -1.71
CA LYS A 198 10.07 -5.62 -3.01
C LYS A 198 9.20 -4.38 -2.80
N GLU A 199 9.57 -3.27 -3.41
CA GLU A 199 8.83 -2.02 -3.30
C GLU A 199 7.43 -2.14 -3.90
N SER A 200 6.43 -1.65 -3.16
CA SER A 200 5.11 -1.35 -3.71
C SER A 200 4.74 0.10 -3.42
N PRO A 201 3.93 0.76 -4.26
CA PRO A 201 3.55 2.15 -4.04
C PRO A 201 2.84 2.39 -2.69
N SER A 202 2.05 1.42 -2.20
CA SER A 202 1.38 1.51 -0.90
C SER A 202 2.36 1.40 0.27
N PHE A 203 3.32 0.50 0.16
CA PHE A 203 4.35 0.28 1.16
C PHE A 203 5.30 1.48 1.28
N THR A 204 5.75 2.04 0.14
CA THR A 204 6.59 3.24 0.10
C THR A 204 5.90 4.43 0.79
N ARG A 205 4.61 4.64 0.56
CA ARG A 205 3.87 5.72 1.24
C ARG A 205 3.75 5.49 2.75
N ALA A 206 3.47 4.27 3.16
CA ALA A 206 3.42 3.92 4.58
C ALA A 206 4.79 4.11 5.27
N TYR A 207 5.87 3.73 4.58
CA TYR A 207 7.24 3.98 5.04
C TYR A 207 7.52 5.47 5.20
N ILE A 208 7.24 6.29 4.18
CA ILE A 208 7.44 7.75 4.24
C ILE A 208 6.66 8.34 5.42
N MET A 209 5.38 7.95 5.59
CA MET A 209 4.56 8.44 6.70
C MET A 209 5.13 8.04 8.06
N ALA A 210 5.58 6.79 8.22
CA ALA A 210 6.19 6.30 9.44
C ALA A 210 7.50 7.03 9.77
N VAL A 211 8.36 7.26 8.75
CA VAL A 211 9.60 8.03 8.89
C VAL A 211 9.30 9.46 9.34
N VAL A 212 8.38 10.15 8.67
CA VAL A 212 8.00 11.53 9.03
C VAL A 212 7.46 11.59 10.46
N TYR A 213 6.63 10.62 10.85
CA TYR A 213 6.07 10.54 12.20
C TYR A 213 7.16 10.30 13.27
N LEU A 214 8.07 9.35 13.02
CA LEU A 214 9.16 9.02 13.97
C LEU A 214 10.19 10.15 14.06
N LEU A 215 10.59 10.76 12.94
CA LEU A 215 11.46 11.94 12.94
C LEU A 215 10.83 13.11 13.67
N GLY A 216 9.54 13.33 13.47
CA GLY A 216 8.84 14.37 14.18
C GLY A 216 8.80 14.13 15.69
N LYS A 217 8.58 12.92 16.15
CA LYS A 217 8.68 12.56 17.57
C LYS A 217 10.08 12.80 18.13
N LEU A 218 11.11 12.46 17.33
CA LEU A 218 12.51 12.60 17.75
C LEU A 218 12.89 14.07 17.95
N PHE A 219 12.42 14.98 17.07
CA PHE A 219 12.83 16.38 17.09
C PHE A 219 11.84 17.32 17.77
N TYR A 220 10.54 17.01 17.77
CA TYR A 220 9.48 17.98 18.13
C TYR A 220 8.49 17.49 19.19
N GLU A 221 8.68 16.34 19.80
CA GLU A 221 7.83 15.72 20.83
C GLU A 221 6.32 15.65 20.55
N LYS A 222 5.75 16.56 19.76
CA LYS A 222 4.31 16.68 19.46
C LYS A 222 4.04 16.73 17.95
N ILE A 223 4.33 15.65 17.25
CA ILE A 223 3.84 15.49 15.87
C ILE A 223 2.51 14.73 15.89
N ASP A 224 1.49 15.35 15.30
CA ASP A 224 0.20 14.73 15.08
C ASP A 224 0.23 13.87 13.81
N LEU A 225 -0.53 12.77 13.80
CA LEU A 225 -0.71 11.95 12.60
C LEU A 225 -1.19 12.76 11.39
N GLU A 226 -1.94 13.83 11.61
CA GLU A 226 -2.41 14.75 10.59
C GLU A 226 -1.25 15.44 9.84
N LYS A 227 -0.25 15.94 10.58
CA LYS A 227 0.94 16.55 9.98
C LYS A 227 1.79 15.52 9.24
N ALA A 228 1.96 14.32 9.83
CA ALA A 228 2.69 13.24 9.18
C ALA A 228 2.01 12.80 7.88
N LEU A 229 0.69 12.68 7.87
CA LEU A 229 -0.10 12.38 6.68
C LEU A 229 0.13 13.41 5.58
N PHE A 230 0.02 14.69 5.92
CA PHE A 230 0.19 15.78 4.96
C PHE A 230 1.60 15.82 4.37
N VAL A 231 2.63 15.82 5.24
CA VAL A 231 4.03 15.88 4.79
C VAL A 231 4.37 14.65 3.94
N SER A 232 3.91 13.45 4.33
CA SER A 232 4.12 12.24 3.54
C SER A 232 3.43 12.30 2.17
N ALA A 233 2.24 12.92 2.08
CA ALA A 233 1.55 13.10 0.81
C ALA A 233 2.35 14.03 -0.13
N VAL A 234 2.85 15.16 0.40
CA VAL A 234 3.70 16.09 -0.35
C VAL A 234 4.97 15.39 -0.84
N ILE A 235 5.69 14.69 0.04
CA ILE A 235 6.91 13.94 -0.33
C ILE A 235 6.58 12.90 -1.41
N SER A 236 5.50 12.15 -1.26
CA SER A 236 5.11 11.11 -2.25
C SER A 236 4.82 11.72 -3.62
N VAL A 237 4.20 12.90 -3.68
CA VAL A 237 3.92 13.60 -4.94
C VAL A 237 5.19 14.23 -5.52
N LEU A 238 6.12 14.72 -4.69
CA LEU A 238 7.42 15.21 -5.16
C LEU A 238 8.28 14.08 -5.75
N ILE A 239 8.26 12.89 -5.13
CA ILE A 239 8.98 11.70 -5.65
C ILE A 239 8.34 11.23 -6.95
N ASN A 240 7.00 11.12 -6.98
CA ASN A 240 6.25 10.72 -8.15
C ASN A 240 5.02 11.63 -8.35
N PRO A 241 5.13 12.66 -9.19
CA PRO A 241 4.05 13.63 -9.41
C PRO A 241 2.74 13.02 -9.91
N THR A 242 2.79 11.87 -10.61
CA THR A 242 1.58 11.19 -11.12
C THR A 242 0.90 10.30 -10.08
N ALA A 243 1.53 10.09 -8.91
CA ALA A 243 1.01 9.20 -7.88
C ALA A 243 -0.39 9.57 -7.41
N ILE A 244 -0.72 10.86 -7.35
CA ILE A 244 -2.02 11.38 -6.86
C ILE A 244 -3.21 10.83 -7.67
N PHE A 245 -3.00 10.46 -8.94
CA PHE A 245 -4.04 9.89 -9.81
C PHE A 245 -4.07 8.36 -9.76
N SER A 246 -3.14 7.73 -9.09
CA SER A 246 -3.15 6.28 -8.93
C SER A 246 -4.19 5.85 -7.90
N VAL A 247 -4.95 4.80 -8.23
CA VAL A 247 -5.91 4.17 -7.32
C VAL A 247 -5.26 3.85 -5.96
N SER A 248 -4.05 3.32 -6.01
CA SER A 248 -3.29 2.95 -4.80
C SER A 248 -3.01 4.16 -3.90
N PHE A 249 -2.70 5.34 -4.47
CA PHE A 249 -2.52 6.57 -3.69
C PHE A 249 -3.83 7.01 -3.03
N GLN A 250 -4.90 7.07 -3.81
CA GLN A 250 -6.21 7.54 -3.33
C GLN A 250 -6.77 6.61 -2.25
N LEU A 251 -6.66 5.29 -2.41
CA LEU A 251 -7.09 4.32 -1.39
C LEU A 251 -6.25 4.43 -0.10
N SER A 252 -4.92 4.55 -0.20
CA SER A 252 -4.04 4.66 0.98
C SER A 252 -4.30 5.94 1.77
N TYR A 253 -4.28 7.09 1.11
CA TYR A 253 -4.49 8.36 1.80
C TYR A 253 -5.95 8.54 2.21
N GLY A 254 -6.90 8.03 1.42
CA GLY A 254 -8.31 7.99 1.79
C GLY A 254 -8.55 7.19 3.07
N ALA A 255 -7.96 6.01 3.21
CA ALA A 255 -8.05 5.23 4.44
C ALA A 255 -7.49 6.01 5.65
N MET A 256 -6.35 6.66 5.51
CA MET A 256 -5.76 7.46 6.59
C MET A 256 -6.61 8.69 6.94
N ILE A 257 -7.22 9.34 5.95
CA ILE A 257 -8.19 10.42 6.17
C ILE A 257 -9.39 9.90 6.98
N ALA A 258 -9.94 8.74 6.63
CA ALA A 258 -11.03 8.12 7.37
C ALA A 258 -10.65 7.85 8.83
N ILE A 259 -9.43 7.31 9.07
CA ILE A 259 -8.92 7.01 10.41
C ILE A 259 -8.71 8.28 11.23
N ILE A 260 -8.10 9.32 10.67
CA ILE A 260 -7.69 10.52 11.42
C ILE A 260 -8.86 11.48 11.63
N TYR A 261 -9.73 11.63 10.62
CA TYR A 261 -10.77 12.67 10.66
C TYR A 261 -12.18 12.15 10.96
N ILE A 262 -12.52 10.93 10.55
CA ILE A 262 -13.90 10.41 10.66
C ILE A 262 -14.05 9.46 11.84
N PHE A 263 -13.18 8.49 11.96
CA PHE A 263 -13.27 7.48 13.01
C PHE A 263 -13.35 8.07 14.44
N PRO A 264 -12.62 9.15 14.83
CA PRO A 264 -12.73 9.72 16.18
C PRO A 264 -14.15 10.21 16.54
N TYR A 265 -14.96 10.60 15.54
CA TYR A 265 -16.36 10.96 15.77
C TYR A 265 -17.26 9.75 15.89
N ILE A 266 -17.06 8.77 15.01
CA ILE A 266 -17.84 7.52 15.01
C ILE A 266 -17.57 6.71 16.28
N LYS A 267 -16.33 6.71 16.76
CA LYS A 267 -15.95 6.05 18.02
C LYS A 267 -16.74 6.56 19.22
N LYS A 268 -17.22 7.81 19.23
CA LYS A 268 -18.05 8.35 20.31
C LYS A 268 -19.39 7.62 20.46
N ILE A 269 -19.87 6.93 19.41
CA ILE A 269 -21.08 6.10 19.47
C ILE A 269 -20.89 4.96 20.47
N ASN A 270 -19.65 4.45 20.61
CA ASN A 270 -19.33 3.41 21.58
C ASN A 270 -19.05 4.00 22.99
N TYR A 271 -20.08 4.59 23.60
CA TYR A 271 -19.95 5.17 24.94
C TYR A 271 -19.61 4.15 26.03
N LYS A 272 -20.00 2.88 25.87
CA LYS A 272 -19.67 1.76 26.78
C LYS A 272 -18.27 1.19 26.58
N LYS A 273 -17.50 1.67 25.57
CA LYS A 273 -16.11 1.29 25.29
C LYS A 273 -15.89 -0.22 25.04
N PHE A 274 -16.84 -0.88 24.40
CA PHE A 274 -16.66 -2.27 23.95
C PHE A 274 -15.59 -2.36 22.85
N LYS A 275 -14.53 -3.12 23.08
CA LYS A 275 -13.41 -3.26 22.12
C LYS A 275 -13.84 -3.83 20.76
N ILE A 276 -14.74 -4.80 20.76
CA ILE A 276 -15.27 -5.41 19.54
C ILE A 276 -16.04 -4.37 18.72
N LEU A 277 -16.88 -3.55 19.37
CA LEU A 277 -17.61 -2.50 18.70
C LEU A 277 -16.67 -1.42 18.12
N ASP A 278 -15.62 -1.04 18.85
CA ASP A 278 -14.58 -0.13 18.35
C ASP A 278 -13.94 -0.68 17.07
N TYR A 279 -13.65 -1.98 17.04
CA TYR A 279 -13.06 -2.64 15.87
C TYR A 279 -14.03 -2.68 14.68
N ILE A 280 -15.29 -3.01 14.90
CA ILE A 280 -16.34 -2.99 13.87
C ILE A 280 -16.50 -1.57 13.30
N LEU A 281 -16.62 -0.57 14.16
CA LEU A 281 -16.75 0.83 13.76
C LEU A 281 -15.52 1.32 12.99
N PHE A 282 -14.32 0.90 13.41
CA PHE A 282 -13.06 1.24 12.73
C PHE A 282 -13.02 0.71 11.30
N THR A 283 -13.23 -0.59 11.12
CA THR A 283 -13.20 -1.23 9.80
C THR A 283 -14.31 -0.72 8.89
N SER A 284 -15.52 -0.58 9.41
CA SER A 284 -16.68 -0.04 8.67
C SER A 284 -16.44 1.40 8.22
N THR A 285 -15.85 2.24 9.09
CA THR A 285 -15.55 3.64 8.73
C THR A 285 -14.63 3.73 7.53
N ILE A 286 -13.56 2.94 7.52
CA ILE A 286 -12.59 2.93 6.42
C ILE A 286 -13.27 2.46 5.14
N GLN A 287 -13.98 1.34 5.18
CA GLN A 287 -14.59 0.75 3.99
C GLN A 287 -15.67 1.64 3.40
N ILE A 288 -16.60 2.15 4.22
CA ILE A 288 -17.65 3.06 3.76
C ILE A 288 -17.04 4.32 3.13
N PHE A 289 -15.96 4.86 3.73
CA PHE A 289 -15.29 6.03 3.18
C PHE A 289 -14.61 5.76 1.84
N LEU A 290 -14.14 4.54 1.61
CA LEU A 290 -13.47 4.16 0.36
C LEU A 290 -14.44 3.75 -0.76
N ILE A 291 -15.73 3.52 -0.50
CA ILE A 291 -16.73 3.13 -1.52
C ILE A 291 -16.68 4.02 -2.77
N PRO A 292 -16.65 5.36 -2.67
CA PRO A 292 -16.65 6.20 -3.88
C PRO A 292 -15.44 5.95 -4.77
N ILE A 293 -14.25 5.73 -4.18
CA ILE A 293 -13.02 5.46 -4.93
C ILE A 293 -13.12 4.09 -5.59
N THR A 294 -13.60 3.07 -4.86
CA THR A 294 -13.75 1.72 -5.41
C THR A 294 -14.80 1.66 -6.52
N VAL A 295 -15.93 2.35 -6.37
CA VAL A 295 -16.95 2.45 -7.41
C VAL A 295 -16.42 3.18 -8.64
N TYR A 296 -15.70 4.27 -8.47
CA TYR A 296 -15.16 5.05 -9.58
C TYR A 296 -14.19 4.25 -10.46
N TYR A 297 -13.31 3.44 -9.84
CA TYR A 297 -12.27 2.70 -10.55
C TYR A 297 -12.66 1.27 -10.93
N PHE A 298 -13.49 0.61 -10.13
CA PHE A 298 -13.79 -0.81 -10.30
C PHE A 298 -15.26 -1.09 -10.65
N ASN A 299 -16.11 -0.06 -10.63
CA ASN A 299 -17.57 -0.16 -10.88
C ASN A 299 -18.28 -1.19 -9.98
N THR A 300 -17.73 -1.46 -8.79
CA THR A 300 -18.27 -2.49 -7.87
C THR A 300 -18.34 -1.98 -6.45
N ILE A 301 -19.39 -2.38 -5.73
CA ILE A 301 -19.51 -2.25 -4.28
C ILE A 301 -19.38 -3.66 -3.68
N GLN A 302 -18.34 -3.88 -2.91
CA GLN A 302 -18.07 -5.19 -2.31
C GLN A 302 -18.56 -5.22 -0.86
N PHE A 303 -19.81 -5.59 -0.63
CA PHE A 303 -20.36 -5.74 0.74
C PHE A 303 -19.69 -6.90 1.49
N LEU A 304 -19.32 -7.96 0.77
CA LEU A 304 -18.61 -9.10 1.34
C LEU A 304 -17.28 -8.69 1.97
N ALA A 305 -16.59 -7.69 1.38
CA ALA A 305 -15.34 -7.18 1.92
C ALA A 305 -15.48 -6.60 3.34
N LEU A 306 -16.65 -6.10 3.73
CA LEU A 306 -16.88 -5.64 5.10
C LEU A 306 -16.82 -6.80 6.10
N ILE A 307 -17.48 -7.89 5.79
CA ILE A 307 -17.58 -9.07 6.66
C ILE A 307 -16.26 -9.83 6.66
N SER A 308 -15.68 -10.07 5.48
CA SER A 308 -14.41 -10.79 5.34
C SER A 308 -13.26 -10.04 6.03
N ASN A 309 -13.16 -8.71 5.88
CA ASN A 309 -12.15 -7.92 6.57
C ASN A 309 -12.33 -7.94 8.10
N LEU A 310 -13.58 -7.92 8.57
CA LEU A 310 -13.84 -7.98 10.01
C LEU A 310 -13.31 -9.28 10.64
N MET A 311 -13.44 -10.40 9.93
CA MET A 311 -13.03 -11.73 10.43
C MET A 311 -11.58 -12.07 10.06
N LEU A 312 -11.18 -11.81 8.81
CA LEU A 312 -9.90 -12.28 8.29
C LEU A 312 -8.74 -11.33 8.54
N LEU A 313 -8.99 -10.03 8.72
CA LEU A 313 -7.90 -9.08 8.99
C LEU A 313 -7.16 -9.36 10.32
N PRO A 314 -7.83 -9.67 11.45
CA PRO A 314 -7.14 -10.07 12.68
C PRO A 314 -6.35 -11.38 12.50
N LEU A 315 -6.95 -12.39 11.84
CA LEU A 315 -6.30 -13.67 11.57
C LEU A 315 -5.05 -13.50 10.69
N ALA A 316 -5.18 -12.75 9.59
CA ALA A 316 -4.06 -12.45 8.71
C ALA A 316 -2.98 -11.62 9.41
N SER A 317 -3.35 -10.63 10.24
CA SER A 317 -2.39 -9.84 11.01
C SER A 317 -1.61 -10.70 12.00
N PHE A 318 -2.28 -11.66 12.65
CA PHE A 318 -1.64 -12.62 13.54
C PHE A 318 -0.72 -13.56 12.77
N TYR A 319 -1.18 -14.11 11.63
CA TYR A 319 -0.38 -14.92 10.73
C TYR A 319 0.90 -14.19 10.27
N ILE A 320 0.77 -12.95 9.82
CA ILE A 320 1.90 -12.10 9.40
C ILE A 320 2.87 -11.89 10.57
N THR A 321 2.35 -11.58 11.76
CA THR A 321 3.18 -11.33 12.95
C THR A 321 4.00 -12.55 13.34
N ILE A 322 3.40 -13.74 13.37
CA ILE A 322 4.11 -15.00 13.69
C ILE A 322 5.19 -15.28 12.65
N ASN A 323 4.92 -15.03 11.36
CA ASN A 323 5.91 -15.19 10.30
C ASN A 323 7.09 -14.21 10.44
N TYR A 324 6.87 -12.95 10.84
CA TYR A 324 7.97 -12.02 11.15
C TYR A 324 8.80 -12.49 12.33
N VAL A 325 8.15 -13.03 13.37
CA VAL A 325 8.85 -13.59 14.52
C VAL A 325 9.66 -14.83 14.11
N ALA A 326 9.11 -15.72 13.30
CA ALA A 326 9.82 -16.89 12.77
C ALA A 326 11.04 -16.47 11.94
N LEU A 327 10.89 -15.47 11.06
CA LEU A 327 12.00 -14.95 10.25
C LEU A 327 13.11 -14.32 11.12
N PHE A 328 12.74 -13.64 12.21
CA PHE A 328 13.70 -13.14 13.19
C PHE A 328 14.43 -14.28 13.92
N LEU A 329 13.70 -15.31 14.34
CA LEU A 329 14.25 -16.48 15.02
C LEU A 329 15.14 -17.33 14.11
N GLU A 330 14.97 -17.24 12.80
CA GLU A 330 15.82 -17.94 11.81
C GLU A 330 17.29 -17.53 11.90
N ASN A 331 17.60 -16.31 12.34
CA ASN A 331 18.98 -15.90 12.62
C ASN A 331 19.66 -16.77 13.70
N PHE A 332 18.88 -17.42 14.54
CA PHE A 332 19.31 -18.31 15.60
C PHE A 332 18.99 -19.79 15.29
N TYR A 333 18.52 -20.10 14.06
CA TYR A 333 18.07 -21.44 13.66
C TYR A 333 16.90 -21.97 14.51
N LEU A 334 16.04 -21.10 15.05
CA LEU A 334 14.93 -21.45 15.92
C LEU A 334 13.56 -21.31 15.25
N SER A 335 13.49 -20.99 13.95
CA SER A 335 12.22 -20.80 13.22
C SER A 335 11.35 -22.05 13.21
N PHE A 336 11.96 -23.25 13.24
CA PHE A 336 11.26 -24.53 13.23
C PHE A 336 10.25 -24.69 14.39
N LEU A 337 10.47 -24.01 15.51
CA LEU A 337 9.55 -24.04 16.66
C LEU A 337 8.15 -23.45 16.31
N LEU A 338 8.09 -22.49 15.40
CA LEU A 338 6.86 -21.85 14.98
C LEU A 338 6.22 -22.48 13.74
N LYS A 339 6.91 -23.39 13.06
CA LYS A 339 6.43 -24.06 11.85
C LYS A 339 5.04 -24.68 12.01
N PRO A 340 4.73 -25.50 13.04
CA PRO A 340 3.41 -26.10 13.18
C PRO A 340 2.30 -25.05 13.32
N VAL A 341 2.59 -23.97 14.05
CA VAL A 341 1.63 -22.86 14.25
C VAL A 341 1.37 -22.15 12.93
N ILE A 342 2.40 -21.86 12.15
CA ILE A 342 2.29 -21.18 10.85
C ILE A 342 1.49 -22.04 9.86
N GLU A 343 1.75 -23.35 9.77
CA GLU A 343 1.02 -24.28 8.90
C GLU A 343 -0.47 -24.39 9.30
N ILE A 344 -0.78 -24.42 10.60
CA ILE A 344 -2.16 -24.44 11.07
C ILE A 344 -2.86 -23.12 10.72
N LEU A 345 -2.24 -21.97 10.99
CA LEU A 345 -2.79 -20.65 10.67
C LEU A 345 -2.98 -20.49 9.16
N TYR A 346 -2.05 -20.98 8.34
CA TYR A 346 -2.20 -20.99 6.89
C TYR A 346 -3.45 -21.77 6.46
N LYS A 347 -3.61 -23.01 6.97
CA LYS A 347 -4.79 -23.84 6.65
C LYS A 347 -6.11 -23.16 7.07
N ILE A 348 -6.14 -22.53 8.25
CA ILE A 348 -7.29 -21.78 8.72
C ILE A 348 -7.57 -20.57 7.80
N LEU A 349 -6.51 -19.82 7.43
CA LEU A 349 -6.65 -18.68 6.55
C LEU A 349 -7.20 -19.06 5.17
N ILE A 350 -6.66 -20.12 4.56
CA ILE A 350 -7.14 -20.63 3.26
C ILE A 350 -8.57 -21.13 3.36
N TYR A 351 -8.90 -21.90 4.41
CA TYR A 351 -10.26 -22.39 4.64
C TYR A 351 -11.28 -21.23 4.66
N PHE A 352 -10.99 -20.16 5.38
CA PHE A 352 -11.88 -19.00 5.40
C PHE A 352 -11.90 -18.22 4.07
N ILE A 353 -10.78 -18.15 3.35
CA ILE A 353 -10.76 -17.55 2.00
C ILE A 353 -11.67 -18.35 1.06
N ASP A 354 -11.57 -19.67 1.08
CA ASP A 354 -12.41 -20.55 0.27
C ASP A 354 -13.89 -20.41 0.68
N PHE A 355 -14.19 -20.51 1.98
CA PHE A 355 -15.54 -20.35 2.52
C PHE A 355 -16.20 -19.04 2.08
N PHE A 356 -15.53 -17.89 2.26
CA PHE A 356 -16.08 -16.60 1.85
C PHE A 356 -16.16 -16.44 0.34
N SER A 357 -15.29 -17.09 -0.43
CA SER A 357 -15.31 -17.02 -1.89
C SER A 357 -16.47 -17.81 -2.52
N GLU A 358 -17.03 -18.77 -1.80
CA GLU A 358 -18.19 -19.58 -2.23
C GLU A 358 -19.54 -18.93 -1.89
N LEU A 359 -19.54 -17.88 -1.04
CA LEU A 359 -20.78 -17.19 -0.71
C LEU A 359 -21.34 -16.47 -1.95
N PRO A 360 -22.68 -16.57 -2.17
CA PRO A 360 -23.30 -15.94 -3.33
C PRO A 360 -23.15 -14.43 -3.30
N TYR A 361 -23.10 -13.85 -4.47
CA TYR A 361 -22.85 -12.44 -4.80
C TYR A 361 -23.36 -11.44 -3.75
N LEU A 362 -22.45 -10.96 -2.90
CA LEU A 362 -22.64 -9.77 -2.07
C LEU A 362 -21.86 -8.56 -2.66
N SER A 363 -21.65 -8.57 -3.98
CA SER A 363 -21.13 -7.42 -4.71
C SER A 363 -22.16 -6.98 -5.74
N THR A 364 -22.42 -5.70 -5.82
CA THR A 364 -23.27 -5.12 -6.88
C THR A 364 -22.41 -4.36 -7.86
N GLU A 365 -22.63 -4.61 -9.16
CA GLU A 365 -22.06 -3.75 -10.20
C GLU A 365 -22.80 -2.41 -10.18
N TYR A 366 -22.03 -1.35 -10.05
CA TYR A 366 -22.58 -0.01 -10.00
C TYR A 366 -21.97 0.86 -11.09
N THR A 367 -22.72 1.14 -12.14
CA THR A 367 -22.28 1.91 -13.31
C THR A 367 -22.51 3.42 -13.19
N ASN A 368 -23.36 3.87 -12.23
CA ASN A 368 -23.74 5.27 -12.11
C ASN A 368 -22.74 6.06 -11.24
N LYS A 369 -21.81 6.76 -11.86
CA LYS A 369 -20.81 7.59 -11.17
C LYS A 369 -21.36 8.79 -10.40
N LYS A 370 -22.66 9.10 -10.47
CA LYS A 370 -23.27 10.23 -9.74
C LYS A 370 -23.15 10.08 -8.22
N LEU A 371 -23.20 8.85 -7.69
CA LEU A 371 -22.97 8.62 -6.25
C LEU A 371 -21.61 9.12 -5.76
N VAL A 372 -20.58 9.04 -6.59
CA VAL A 372 -19.23 9.53 -6.24
C VAL A 372 -19.26 11.02 -5.98
N TYR A 373 -19.96 11.79 -6.83
CA TYR A 373 -20.10 13.24 -6.66
C TYR A 373 -20.91 13.60 -5.40
N ILE A 374 -22.03 12.89 -5.14
CA ILE A 374 -22.81 13.09 -3.91
C ILE A 374 -21.95 12.83 -2.68
N TYR A 375 -21.14 11.80 -2.68
CA TYR A 375 -20.27 11.45 -1.56
C TYR A 375 -19.18 12.50 -1.32
N ILE A 376 -18.58 13.01 -2.38
CA ILE A 376 -17.60 14.11 -2.32
C ILE A 376 -18.25 15.36 -1.73
N ILE A 377 -19.46 15.71 -2.19
CA ILE A 377 -20.21 16.86 -1.69
C ILE A 377 -20.52 16.73 -0.20
N VAL A 378 -21.03 15.57 0.22
CA VAL A 378 -21.33 15.28 1.64
C VAL A 378 -20.06 15.35 2.50
N PHE A 379 -18.95 14.81 2.02
CA PHE A 379 -17.67 14.90 2.71
C PHE A 379 -17.18 16.33 2.86
N VAL A 380 -17.25 17.13 1.78
CA VAL A 380 -16.88 18.55 1.80
C VAL A 380 -17.76 19.32 2.79
N ILE A 381 -19.06 19.06 2.81
CA ILE A 381 -20.00 19.67 3.76
C ILE A 381 -19.62 19.32 5.20
N ILE A 382 -19.32 18.04 5.50
CA ILE A 382 -18.90 17.62 6.84
C ILE A 382 -17.62 18.35 7.28
N VAL A 383 -16.63 18.47 6.38
CA VAL A 383 -15.36 19.18 6.66
C VAL A 383 -15.61 20.68 6.89
N ILE A 384 -16.48 21.31 6.11
CA ILE A 384 -16.83 22.73 6.25
C ILE A 384 -17.56 22.97 7.57
N CYS A 385 -18.60 22.19 7.89
CA CYS A 385 -19.36 22.31 9.14
C CYS A 385 -18.47 22.09 10.38
N LYS A 386 -17.47 21.20 10.30
CA LYS A 386 -16.49 21.02 11.36
C LYS A 386 -15.61 22.25 11.58
N ASN A 387 -15.20 22.92 10.52
CA ASN A 387 -14.36 24.12 10.62
C ASN A 387 -15.15 25.32 11.14
N MET A 388 -16.44 25.44 10.84
CA MET A 388 -17.31 26.50 11.36
C MET A 388 -17.53 26.40 12.89
N LYS A 389 -17.61 25.18 13.44
CA LYS A 389 -17.72 24.96 14.91
C LYS A 389 -16.43 25.23 15.68
N LYS A 390 -15.27 25.43 15.01
CA LYS A 390 -13.98 25.79 15.63
C LYS A 390 -13.67 27.27 15.58
N SER A 391 -14.46 28.10 14.93
CA SER A 391 -14.35 29.56 15.02
C SER A 391 -14.87 29.98 16.41
N PRO A 392 -14.09 30.69 17.24
CA PRO A 392 -14.64 31.32 18.44
C PRO A 392 -15.81 32.25 18.03
N PRO A 393 -16.84 32.44 18.87
CA PRO A 393 -17.85 33.44 18.62
C PRO A 393 -17.13 34.75 18.40
N LEU A 394 -17.48 35.44 17.32
CA LEU A 394 -17.09 36.84 17.12
C LEU A 394 -17.55 37.58 18.39
N GLY A 395 -16.59 37.98 19.21
CA GLY A 395 -16.88 38.75 20.42
C GLY A 395 -17.60 40.01 20.03
N ASP A 396 -18.70 40.28 20.74
CA ASP A 396 -19.38 41.57 20.82
C ASP A 396 -18.47 42.63 21.43
#